data_ad0944aba1b57c805a040bf5f9cc7c87
#
_entry.id   ad0944aba1b57c805a040bf5f9cc7c87
#
_cell.length_a   1.000
_cell.length_b   1.000
_cell.length_c   1.000
_cell.angle_alpha   90.00
_cell.angle_beta   90.00
_cell.angle_gamma   90.00
#
_symmetry.space_group_name_H-M   'P 1'
#
loop_
_entity.id
_entity.type
_entity.pdbx_description
1 polymer ?
#
loop_
_entity_poly.entity_id
_entity_poly.type
_entity_poly.pdbx_seq_one_letter_code
_entity_poly.pdbx_strand_id
1 'polypeptide(L)'
;AGDAGKRLHTGRSRNDQVATDIRLWLRDEIDLLLSLLREVQSALLAVAEKNVEVILPGFTHLQVAQPVSFAHHLLAYVEMFARDEERLTDVRRRVNRLPLGSAALAGTTYPLDRERVAQTLGMEGVCQNSLDAVSDRDFAIEFTAAASLIMVHISRLSEELILWMSQNVGFVRIADRFTTGSSIMPQKKNPDVPELARGKTGRVVGHLMGLITLMKGQPLAYNKDNQEDKEPLF
;
A
#
# COMPACT_ATOMS: atom_id res chain seq x y z
N ALA A 1 1.56 -33.44 -4.65
CA ALA A 1 0.80 -34.24 -3.66
C ALA A 1 -0.31 -35.10 -4.29
N GLY A 2 -0.69 -34.87 -5.56
CA GLY A 2 -1.71 -35.64 -6.27
C GLY A 2 -3.07 -35.63 -5.57
N ASP A 3 -3.83 -36.74 -5.71
CA ASP A 3 -5.18 -36.83 -5.11
C ASP A 3 -5.17 -36.91 -3.57
N ALA A 4 -4.08 -37.38 -2.96
CA ALA A 4 -3.93 -37.40 -1.50
C ALA A 4 -3.93 -35.98 -0.93
N GLY A 5 -3.25 -35.04 -1.59
CA GLY A 5 -3.23 -33.63 -1.17
C GLY A 5 -4.58 -32.93 -1.22
N LYS A 6 -5.45 -33.32 -2.15
CA LYS A 6 -6.83 -32.79 -2.25
C LYS A 6 -7.73 -33.20 -1.09
N ARG A 7 -7.35 -34.24 -0.34
CA ARG A 7 -8.10 -34.77 0.82
C ARG A 7 -7.67 -34.14 2.15
N LEU A 8 -6.60 -33.35 2.18
CA LEU A 8 -6.14 -32.64 3.37
C LEU A 8 -7.05 -31.42 3.66
N HIS A 9 -8.22 -31.71 4.24
CA HIS A 9 -9.24 -30.68 4.54
C HIS A 9 -9.84 -30.84 5.94
N THR A 10 -9.22 -31.61 6.82
CA THR A 10 -9.74 -31.90 8.17
C THR A 10 -9.61 -30.68 9.06
N GLY A 11 -10.68 -30.35 9.80
CA GLY A 11 -10.70 -29.28 10.81
C GLY A 11 -10.65 -27.85 10.26
N ARG A 12 -10.87 -27.63 8.96
CA ARG A 12 -10.90 -26.30 8.35
C ARG A 12 -12.09 -26.13 7.40
N SER A 13 -12.44 -24.88 7.14
CA SER A 13 -13.32 -24.45 6.05
C SER A 13 -12.53 -23.72 4.99
N ARG A 14 -13.12 -23.50 3.82
CA ARG A 14 -12.58 -22.54 2.85
C ARG A 14 -12.59 -21.10 3.42
N ASN A 15 -13.53 -20.78 4.31
CA ASN A 15 -13.68 -19.43 4.87
C ASN A 15 -12.47 -19.02 5.72
N ASP A 16 -12.09 -19.82 6.72
CA ASP A 16 -10.93 -19.53 7.57
C ASP A 16 -9.60 -19.69 6.83
N GLN A 17 -9.54 -20.64 5.89
CA GLN A 17 -8.36 -20.79 5.03
C GLN A 17 -8.11 -19.53 4.20
N VAL A 18 -9.10 -19.07 3.44
CA VAL A 18 -8.94 -17.88 2.56
C VAL A 18 -8.63 -16.63 3.37
N ALA A 19 -9.28 -16.44 4.53
CA ALA A 19 -8.97 -15.35 5.43
C ALA A 19 -7.51 -15.38 5.91
N THR A 20 -6.96 -16.57 6.16
CA THR A 20 -5.55 -16.77 6.53
C THR A 20 -4.62 -16.49 5.35
N ASP A 21 -4.92 -17.03 4.18
CA ASP A 21 -4.10 -16.87 2.97
C ASP A 21 -3.95 -15.41 2.56
N ILE A 22 -5.06 -14.64 2.60
CA ILE A 22 -5.03 -13.19 2.30
C ILE A 22 -4.16 -12.45 3.31
N ARG A 23 -4.25 -12.76 4.61
CA ARG A 23 -3.44 -12.11 5.64
C ARG A 23 -1.96 -12.43 5.50
N LEU A 24 -1.60 -13.68 5.17
CA LEU A 24 -0.21 -14.07 4.93
C LEU A 24 0.36 -13.32 3.73
N TRP A 25 -0.36 -13.32 2.61
CA TRP A 25 0.05 -12.58 1.41
C TRP A 25 0.20 -11.08 1.70
N LEU A 26 -0.81 -10.46 2.31
CA LEU A 26 -0.80 -9.02 2.59
C LEU A 26 0.34 -8.62 3.54
N ARG A 27 0.64 -9.47 4.53
CA ARG A 27 1.78 -9.25 5.43
C ARG A 27 3.09 -9.15 4.65
N ASP A 28 3.31 -10.08 3.72
CA ASP A 28 4.53 -10.13 2.92
C ASP A 28 4.60 -8.94 1.94
N GLU A 29 3.47 -8.53 1.37
CA GLU A 29 3.38 -7.31 0.54
C GLU A 29 3.63 -6.03 1.34
N ILE A 30 3.14 -5.94 2.58
CA ILE A 30 3.45 -4.81 3.46
C ILE A 30 4.95 -4.74 3.74
N ASP A 31 5.61 -5.87 4.00
CA ASP A 31 7.06 -5.92 4.24
C ASP A 31 7.84 -5.44 3.00
N LEU A 32 7.40 -5.82 1.80
CA LEU A 32 7.96 -5.32 0.54
C LEU A 32 7.75 -3.80 0.40
N LEU A 33 6.54 -3.30 0.64
CA LEU A 33 6.24 -1.87 0.54
C LEU A 33 7.03 -1.03 1.54
N LEU A 34 7.24 -1.52 2.77
CA LEU A 34 8.11 -0.88 3.76
C LEU A 34 9.55 -0.75 3.25
N SER A 35 10.07 -1.80 2.59
CA SER A 35 11.40 -1.73 1.97
C SER A 35 11.46 -0.70 0.85
N LEU A 36 10.47 -0.67 -0.04
CA LEU A 36 10.40 0.29 -1.15
C LEU A 36 10.26 1.73 -0.67
N LEU A 37 9.49 1.98 0.39
CA LEU A 37 9.39 3.32 0.99
C LEU A 37 10.75 3.80 1.53
N ARG A 38 11.52 2.93 2.18
CA ARG A 38 12.88 3.26 2.64
C ARG A 38 13.82 3.54 1.48
N GLU A 39 13.69 2.83 0.38
CA GLU A 39 14.47 3.11 -0.85
C GLU A 39 14.15 4.49 -1.41
N VAL A 40 12.87 4.88 -1.48
CA VAL A 40 12.44 6.21 -1.92
C VAL A 40 12.99 7.29 -0.99
N GLN A 41 12.87 7.11 0.33
CA GLN A 41 13.42 8.05 1.32
C GLN A 41 14.94 8.19 1.16
N SER A 42 15.66 7.08 1.00
CA SER A 42 17.11 7.06 0.80
C SER A 42 17.50 7.78 -0.50
N ALA A 43 16.74 7.59 -1.57
CA ALA A 43 16.98 8.27 -2.84
C ALA A 43 16.77 9.79 -2.73
N LEU A 44 15.72 10.22 -2.02
CA LEU A 44 15.47 11.65 -1.75
C LEU A 44 16.58 12.27 -0.91
N LEU A 45 17.03 11.57 0.14
CA LEU A 45 18.17 12.01 0.96
C LEU A 45 19.44 12.13 0.15
N ALA A 46 19.76 11.15 -0.70
CA ALA A 46 20.95 11.21 -1.55
C ALA A 46 20.94 12.37 -2.56
N VAL A 47 19.75 12.75 -3.04
CA VAL A 47 19.60 13.94 -3.90
C VAL A 47 19.71 15.21 -3.04
N ALA A 48 19.10 15.25 -1.86
CA ALA A 48 19.16 16.39 -0.96
C ALA A 48 20.61 16.72 -0.54
N GLU A 49 21.39 15.72 -0.13
CA GLU A 49 22.79 15.88 0.27
C GLU A 49 23.66 16.53 -0.81
N LYS A 50 23.41 16.22 -2.07
CA LYS A 50 24.16 16.79 -3.22
C LYS A 50 23.74 18.21 -3.57
N ASN A 51 22.64 18.69 -3.02
CA ASN A 51 22.00 19.95 -3.41
C ASN A 51 21.68 20.86 -2.22
N VAL A 52 22.44 20.77 -1.13
CA VAL A 52 22.22 21.52 0.11
C VAL A 52 22.25 23.04 -0.14
N GLU A 53 23.16 23.50 -0.98
CA GLU A 53 23.35 24.92 -1.29
C GLU A 53 22.42 25.45 -2.40
N VAL A 54 21.62 24.57 -3.03
CA VAL A 54 20.70 24.99 -4.10
C VAL A 54 19.47 25.65 -3.49
N ILE A 55 19.26 26.92 -3.83
CA ILE A 55 18.11 27.72 -3.35
C ILE A 55 17.04 27.76 -4.45
N LEU A 56 15.81 27.47 -4.06
CA LEU A 56 14.61 27.59 -4.89
C LEU A 56 13.65 28.64 -4.31
N PRO A 57 12.78 29.22 -5.15
CA PRO A 57 11.63 29.94 -4.61
C PRO A 57 10.66 28.95 -3.96
N GLY A 58 10.34 29.16 -2.69
CA GLY A 58 9.21 28.49 -2.04
C GLY A 58 7.91 29.17 -2.43
N PHE A 59 6.83 28.39 -2.57
CA PHE A 59 5.55 28.86 -3.06
C PHE A 59 4.44 28.68 -2.02
N THR A 60 3.56 29.69 -1.94
CA THR A 60 2.22 29.56 -1.39
C THR A 60 1.22 30.07 -2.41
N HIS A 61 0.10 29.41 -2.61
CA HIS A 61 -0.90 29.76 -3.66
C HIS A 61 -0.29 29.82 -5.08
N LEU A 62 0.74 29.02 -5.35
CA LEU A 62 1.57 29.08 -6.55
C LEU A 62 2.22 30.45 -6.83
N GLN A 63 2.28 31.33 -5.80
CA GLN A 63 3.00 32.59 -5.83
C GLN A 63 4.32 32.46 -5.08
N VAL A 64 5.36 33.11 -5.57
CA VAL A 64 6.67 33.12 -4.89
C VAL A 64 6.52 33.74 -3.51
N ALA A 65 7.00 33.03 -2.49
CA ALA A 65 6.92 33.45 -1.09
C ALA A 65 8.31 33.65 -0.49
N GLN A 66 8.92 32.59 0.02
CA GLN A 66 10.22 32.63 0.70
C GLN A 66 11.24 31.75 -0.02
N PRO A 67 12.54 32.08 0.00
CA PRO A 67 13.56 31.17 -0.48
C PRO A 67 13.63 29.92 0.40
N VAL A 68 13.83 28.77 -0.21
CA VAL A 68 13.98 27.47 0.47
C VAL A 68 15.12 26.69 -0.19
N SER A 69 15.92 25.94 0.58
CA SER A 69 16.87 25.04 -0.06
C SER A 69 16.16 23.86 -0.70
N PHE A 70 16.64 23.41 -1.84
CA PHE A 70 16.09 22.22 -2.52
C PHE A 70 16.14 20.99 -1.62
N ALA A 71 17.23 20.86 -0.85
CA ALA A 71 17.36 19.79 0.14
C ALA A 71 16.23 19.83 1.17
N HIS A 72 15.95 20.98 1.77
CA HIS A 72 14.86 21.14 2.75
C HIS A 72 13.50 20.80 2.15
N HIS A 73 13.27 21.18 0.90
CA HIS A 73 12.03 20.83 0.20
C HIS A 73 11.86 19.31 0.03
N LEU A 74 12.93 18.60 -0.37
CA LEU A 74 12.90 17.14 -0.50
C LEU A 74 12.70 16.43 0.83
N LEU A 75 13.25 16.97 1.93
CA LEU A 75 13.07 16.43 3.27
C LEU A 75 11.60 16.46 3.72
N ALA A 76 10.78 17.37 3.21
CA ALA A 76 9.34 17.37 3.49
C ALA A 76 8.66 16.08 2.99
N TYR A 77 9.11 15.52 1.88
CA TYR A 77 8.63 14.22 1.36
C TYR A 77 9.18 13.05 2.16
N VAL A 78 10.41 13.13 2.63
CA VAL A 78 10.98 12.12 3.56
C VAL A 78 10.11 12.03 4.82
N GLU A 79 9.70 13.16 5.39
CA GLU A 79 8.79 13.21 6.54
C GLU A 79 7.39 12.60 6.23
N MET A 80 6.86 12.84 5.02
CA MET A 80 5.60 12.24 4.60
C MET A 80 5.71 10.72 4.54
N PHE A 81 6.75 10.20 3.89
CA PHE A 81 6.97 8.75 3.76
C PHE A 81 7.35 8.07 5.07
N ALA A 82 8.01 8.77 6.01
CA ALA A 82 8.25 8.24 7.36
C ALA A 82 6.92 7.98 8.10
N ARG A 83 5.98 8.92 8.04
CA ARG A 83 4.63 8.70 8.59
C ARG A 83 3.85 7.58 7.88
N ASP A 84 4.11 7.36 6.59
CA ASP A 84 3.50 6.24 5.85
C ASP A 84 4.08 4.89 6.28
N GLU A 85 5.39 4.83 6.55
CA GLU A 85 6.05 3.66 7.11
C GLU A 85 5.47 3.27 8.48
N GLU A 86 5.25 4.25 9.37
CA GLU A 86 4.60 4.04 10.66
C GLU A 86 3.19 3.46 10.49
N ARG A 87 2.38 4.01 9.57
CA ARG A 87 1.03 3.50 9.27
C ARG A 87 1.06 2.06 8.80
N LEU A 88 1.92 1.73 7.82
CA LEU A 88 2.04 0.35 7.33
C LEU A 88 2.51 -0.62 8.42
N THR A 89 3.42 -0.19 9.29
CA THR A 89 3.87 -0.98 10.44
C THR A 89 2.72 -1.28 11.40
N ASP A 90 1.86 -0.32 11.65
CA ASP A 90 0.67 -0.50 12.48
C ASP A 90 -0.37 -1.42 11.83
N VAL A 91 -0.62 -1.26 10.53
CA VAL A 91 -1.49 -2.15 9.76
C VAL A 91 -0.97 -3.59 9.81
N ARG A 92 0.34 -3.78 9.60
CA ARG A 92 0.99 -5.09 9.62
C ARG A 92 0.70 -5.88 10.90
N ARG A 93 0.75 -5.23 12.07
CA ARG A 93 0.43 -5.90 13.36
C ARG A 93 -1.01 -6.43 13.39
N ARG A 94 -1.97 -5.68 12.84
CA ARG A 94 -3.38 -6.08 12.80
C ARG A 94 -3.64 -7.14 11.72
N VAL A 95 -2.93 -7.09 10.61
CA VAL A 95 -2.94 -8.17 9.60
C VAL A 95 -2.42 -9.48 10.18
N ASN A 96 -1.38 -9.44 11.02
CA ASN A 96 -0.61 -10.61 11.46
C ASN A 96 -1.29 -11.41 12.58
N ARG A 97 -2.60 -11.71 12.42
CA ARG A 97 -3.42 -12.50 13.35
C ARG A 97 -4.04 -13.69 12.61
N LEU A 98 -4.03 -14.88 13.24
CA LEU A 98 -4.46 -16.14 12.63
C LEU A 98 -5.98 -16.37 12.73
N PRO A 99 -6.72 -16.40 11.60
CA PRO A 99 -8.12 -16.84 11.58
C PRO A 99 -8.28 -18.37 11.58
N LEU A 100 -7.29 -19.12 11.08
CA LEU A 100 -7.39 -20.56 10.87
C LEU A 100 -7.78 -21.31 12.16
N GLY A 101 -8.68 -22.29 12.04
CA GLY A 101 -9.29 -22.99 13.16
C GLY A 101 -10.65 -22.42 13.56
N SER A 102 -11.09 -21.31 12.95
CA SER A 102 -12.47 -20.80 13.06
C SER A 102 -13.46 -21.61 12.23
N ALA A 103 -12.98 -22.45 11.34
CA ALA A 103 -13.74 -23.26 10.39
C ALA A 103 -14.71 -22.41 9.56
N ALA A 104 -15.97 -22.85 9.38
CA ALA A 104 -16.94 -22.06 8.60
C ALA A 104 -17.28 -20.73 9.30
N LEU A 105 -17.49 -20.75 10.62
CA LEU A 105 -17.82 -19.58 11.46
C LEU A 105 -17.76 -19.84 12.98
N ALA A 106 -17.91 -21.09 13.44
CA ALA A 106 -18.10 -21.41 14.85
C ALA A 106 -17.01 -22.34 15.43
N GLY A 107 -15.89 -22.48 14.75
CA GLY A 107 -14.83 -23.40 15.15
C GLY A 107 -15.10 -24.84 14.75
N THR A 108 -14.37 -25.76 15.36
CA THR A 108 -14.43 -27.21 15.07
C THR A 108 -14.31 -28.02 16.36
N THR A 109 -14.86 -29.23 16.35
CA THR A 109 -14.74 -30.20 17.45
C THR A 109 -13.39 -30.94 17.44
N TYR A 110 -12.62 -30.81 16.39
CA TYR A 110 -11.28 -31.39 16.34
C TYR A 110 -10.31 -30.65 17.28
N PRO A 111 -9.41 -31.38 17.95
CA PRO A 111 -8.45 -30.77 18.89
C PRO A 111 -7.30 -30.09 18.11
N LEU A 112 -7.57 -28.90 17.57
CA LEU A 112 -6.57 -28.11 16.84
C LEU A 112 -5.76 -27.25 17.82
N ASP A 113 -4.43 -27.30 17.67
CA ASP A 113 -3.50 -26.37 18.35
C ASP A 113 -3.31 -25.12 17.50
N ARG A 114 -4.20 -24.16 17.65
CA ARG A 114 -4.18 -22.90 16.89
C ARG A 114 -2.96 -22.03 17.21
N GLU A 115 -2.51 -22.04 18.46
CA GLU A 115 -1.32 -21.27 18.88
C GLU A 115 -0.05 -21.80 18.20
N ARG A 116 0.11 -23.13 18.15
CA ARG A 116 1.21 -23.75 17.41
C ARG A 116 1.17 -23.43 15.92
N VAL A 117 -0.01 -23.41 15.31
CA VAL A 117 -0.17 -23.02 13.91
C VAL A 117 0.22 -21.56 13.71
N ALA A 118 -0.23 -20.64 14.58
CA ALA A 118 0.15 -19.23 14.53
C ALA A 118 1.67 -19.07 14.61
N GLN A 119 2.33 -19.73 15.55
CA GLN A 119 3.79 -19.72 15.68
C GLN A 119 4.49 -20.26 14.42
N THR A 120 4.01 -21.37 13.87
CA THR A 120 4.57 -21.98 12.65
C THR A 120 4.48 -21.06 11.43
N LEU A 121 3.39 -20.28 11.33
CA LEU A 121 3.17 -19.31 10.26
C LEU A 121 3.78 -17.93 10.55
N GLY A 122 4.43 -17.75 11.70
CA GLY A 122 5.00 -16.47 12.13
C GLY A 122 3.95 -15.39 12.42
N MET A 123 2.75 -15.80 12.81
CA MET A 123 1.68 -14.87 13.22
C MET A 123 1.75 -14.55 14.71
N GLU A 124 1.38 -13.32 15.09
CA GLU A 124 1.50 -12.79 16.46
C GLU A 124 0.41 -13.30 17.42
N GLY A 125 -0.38 -14.26 17.00
CA GLY A 125 -1.42 -14.90 17.81
C GLY A 125 -2.68 -15.20 16.99
N VAL A 126 -3.69 -15.74 17.66
CA VAL A 126 -4.94 -16.16 17.04
C VAL A 126 -6.03 -15.09 17.14
N CYS A 127 -6.96 -15.10 16.19
CA CYS A 127 -8.21 -14.34 16.29
C CYS A 127 -9.10 -14.96 17.38
N GLN A 128 -9.64 -14.14 18.27
CA GLN A 128 -10.33 -14.63 19.47
C GLN A 128 -11.77 -15.05 19.21
N ASN A 129 -12.47 -14.36 18.33
CA ASN A 129 -13.85 -14.68 17.96
C ASN A 129 -13.89 -15.33 16.57
N SER A 130 -14.46 -16.52 16.45
CA SER A 130 -14.48 -17.28 15.20
C SER A 130 -15.40 -16.70 14.12
N LEU A 131 -16.48 -16.03 14.52
CA LEU A 131 -17.38 -15.35 13.58
C LEU A 131 -16.68 -14.15 12.94
N ASP A 132 -16.05 -13.33 13.77
CA ASP A 132 -15.26 -12.17 13.33
C ASP A 132 -14.07 -12.60 12.47
N ALA A 133 -13.35 -13.64 12.87
CA ALA A 133 -12.15 -14.13 12.20
C ALA A 133 -12.35 -14.48 10.71
N VAL A 134 -13.53 -14.99 10.33
CA VAL A 134 -13.85 -15.33 8.93
C VAL A 134 -14.55 -14.18 8.20
N SER A 135 -15.13 -13.23 8.92
CA SER A 135 -15.86 -12.08 8.40
C SER A 135 -14.99 -10.85 8.18
N ASP A 136 -14.02 -10.62 9.05
CA ASP A 136 -13.20 -9.41 9.11
C ASP A 136 -12.48 -9.11 7.78
N ARG A 137 -12.64 -7.88 7.33
CA ARG A 137 -11.91 -7.27 6.21
C ARG A 137 -11.39 -5.87 6.58
N ASP A 138 -11.43 -5.50 7.87
CA ASP A 138 -10.92 -4.21 8.34
C ASP A 138 -9.44 -4.05 7.99
N PHE A 139 -8.68 -5.13 8.08
CA PHE A 139 -7.27 -5.14 7.71
C PHE A 139 -7.02 -4.77 6.23
N ALA A 140 -7.93 -5.17 5.32
CA ALA A 140 -7.85 -4.83 3.90
C ALA A 140 -8.24 -3.36 3.65
N ILE A 141 -9.28 -2.88 4.33
CA ILE A 141 -9.72 -1.48 4.28
C ILE A 141 -8.62 -0.58 4.86
N GLU A 142 -8.06 -0.94 5.99
CA GLU A 142 -7.00 -0.18 6.66
C GLU A 142 -5.73 -0.12 5.80
N PHE A 143 -5.34 -1.24 5.19
CA PHE A 143 -4.22 -1.28 4.25
C PHE A 143 -4.46 -0.35 3.05
N THR A 144 -5.62 -0.46 2.39
CA THR A 144 -5.92 0.40 1.24
C THR A 144 -6.08 1.87 1.62
N ALA A 145 -6.49 2.18 2.84
CA ALA A 145 -6.49 3.55 3.37
C ALA A 145 -5.06 4.09 3.53
N ALA A 146 -4.16 3.29 4.11
CA ALA A 146 -2.74 3.64 4.21
C ALA A 146 -2.10 3.79 2.81
N ALA A 147 -2.36 2.84 1.90
CA ALA A 147 -1.90 2.89 0.51
C ALA A 147 -2.43 4.14 -0.22
N SER A 148 -3.68 4.56 0.04
CA SER A 148 -4.25 5.79 -0.53
C SER A 148 -3.47 7.03 -0.08
N LEU A 149 -3.05 7.12 1.19
CA LEU A 149 -2.21 8.22 1.69
C LEU A 149 -0.82 8.21 1.05
N ILE A 150 -0.19 7.04 0.92
CA ILE A 150 1.09 6.89 0.21
C ILE A 150 0.95 7.41 -1.22
N MET A 151 -0.11 7.01 -1.93
CA MET A 151 -0.34 7.47 -3.30
C MET A 151 -0.63 8.97 -3.38
N VAL A 152 -1.26 9.57 -2.39
CA VAL A 152 -1.42 11.04 -2.30
C VAL A 152 -0.05 11.72 -2.16
N HIS A 153 0.86 11.20 -1.33
CA HIS A 153 2.20 11.76 -1.18
C HIS A 153 3.04 11.60 -2.46
N ILE A 154 2.97 10.43 -3.10
CA ILE A 154 3.60 10.18 -4.41
C ILE A 154 3.02 11.12 -5.48
N SER A 155 1.70 11.31 -5.50
CA SER A 155 1.03 12.22 -6.44
C SER A 155 1.49 13.66 -6.26
N ARG A 156 1.66 14.13 -5.04
CA ARG A 156 2.15 15.49 -4.74
C ARG A 156 3.59 15.67 -5.22
N LEU A 157 4.48 14.73 -4.91
CA LEU A 157 5.86 14.75 -5.41
C LEU A 157 5.89 14.73 -6.94
N SER A 158 5.07 13.88 -7.56
CA SER A 158 4.97 13.77 -9.02
C SER A 158 4.51 15.09 -9.64
N GLU A 159 3.51 15.75 -9.07
CA GLU A 159 3.04 17.06 -9.53
C GLU A 159 4.14 18.11 -9.51
N GLU A 160 4.93 18.19 -8.43
CA GLU A 160 6.04 19.14 -8.35
C GLU A 160 7.13 18.82 -9.38
N LEU A 161 7.47 17.53 -9.59
CA LEU A 161 8.44 17.13 -10.62
C LEU A 161 7.96 17.52 -12.02
N ILE A 162 6.67 17.38 -12.33
CA ILE A 162 6.07 17.77 -13.59
C ILE A 162 6.16 19.29 -13.77
N LEU A 163 5.76 20.06 -12.76
CA LEU A 163 5.85 21.52 -12.78
C LEU A 163 7.29 21.99 -12.94
N TRP A 164 8.20 21.43 -12.16
CA TRP A 164 9.62 21.82 -12.19
C TRP A 164 10.34 21.45 -13.47
N MET A 165 9.93 20.38 -14.15
CA MET A 165 10.48 19.99 -15.46
C MET A 165 9.88 20.82 -16.60
N SER A 166 8.75 21.49 -16.40
CA SER A 166 8.08 22.27 -17.45
C SER A 166 8.99 23.36 -18.02
N GLN A 167 8.80 23.68 -19.31
CA GLN A 167 9.58 24.73 -19.98
C GLN A 167 9.45 26.11 -19.32
N ASN A 168 8.34 26.36 -18.61
CA ASN A 168 8.10 27.61 -17.94
C ASN A 168 8.83 27.76 -16.61
N VAL A 169 9.24 26.65 -15.98
CA VAL A 169 9.90 26.61 -14.67
C VAL A 169 11.34 26.15 -14.77
N GLY A 170 11.60 24.96 -15.32
CA GLY A 170 12.94 24.47 -15.64
C GLY A 170 13.87 24.23 -14.45
N PHE A 171 13.34 23.93 -13.26
CA PHE A 171 14.16 23.71 -12.05
C PHE A 171 14.86 22.35 -12.04
N VAL A 172 14.24 21.33 -12.63
CA VAL A 172 14.77 19.96 -12.68
C VAL A 172 14.76 19.40 -14.09
N ARG A 173 15.66 18.45 -14.32
CA ARG A 173 15.68 17.64 -15.54
C ARG A 173 15.52 16.17 -15.16
N ILE A 174 14.49 15.52 -15.70
CA ILE A 174 14.26 14.08 -15.55
C ILE A 174 15.08 13.36 -16.62
N ALA A 175 15.76 12.28 -16.24
CA ALA A 175 16.57 11.48 -17.16
C ALA A 175 15.72 10.88 -18.30
N ASP A 176 16.31 10.79 -19.48
CA ASP A 176 15.62 10.38 -20.73
C ASP A 176 14.91 9.02 -20.62
N ARG A 177 15.46 8.09 -19.83
CA ARG A 177 14.85 6.78 -19.59
C ARG A 177 13.49 6.83 -18.85
N PHE A 178 13.15 7.98 -18.25
CA PHE A 178 11.89 8.19 -17.53
C PHE A 178 10.98 9.21 -18.23
N THR A 179 11.30 9.55 -19.47
CA THR A 179 10.56 10.51 -20.28
C THR A 179 10.27 9.90 -21.64
N THR A 180 9.20 10.35 -22.31
CA THR A 180 8.96 10.03 -23.72
C THR A 180 9.17 11.26 -24.59
N GLY A 181 9.62 11.02 -25.81
CA GLY A 181 9.73 12.04 -26.85
C GLY A 181 8.46 12.17 -27.69
N SER A 182 8.51 13.09 -28.64
CA SER A 182 7.50 13.23 -29.67
C SER A 182 8.16 13.00 -31.04
N SER A 183 7.50 12.22 -31.91
CA SER A 183 7.99 12.00 -33.27
C SER A 183 7.94 13.26 -34.14
N ILE A 184 6.98 14.16 -33.88
CA ILE A 184 6.81 15.44 -34.58
C ILE A 184 7.65 16.55 -33.98
N MET A 185 7.89 16.52 -32.66
CA MET A 185 8.61 17.57 -31.93
C MET A 185 9.82 16.95 -31.21
N PRO A 186 10.99 16.81 -31.87
CA PRO A 186 12.14 16.12 -31.31
C PRO A 186 12.69 16.72 -29.99
N GLN A 187 12.47 18.01 -29.78
CA GLN A 187 12.85 18.72 -28.56
C GLN A 187 11.92 18.46 -27.36
N LYS A 188 10.72 17.88 -27.60
CA LYS A 188 9.71 17.69 -26.57
C LYS A 188 10.04 16.44 -25.73
N LYS A 189 10.00 16.58 -24.41
CA LYS A 189 10.14 15.50 -23.45
C LYS A 189 8.98 15.56 -22.46
N ASN A 190 8.27 14.44 -22.34
CA ASN A 190 7.11 14.33 -21.47
C ASN A 190 7.49 13.62 -20.17
N PRO A 191 7.05 14.10 -19.01
CA PRO A 191 7.33 13.47 -17.72
C PRO A 191 6.38 12.29 -17.43
N ASP A 192 6.39 11.25 -18.28
CA ASP A 192 5.37 10.19 -18.26
C ASP A 192 5.34 9.42 -16.94
N VAL A 193 6.51 9.12 -16.35
CA VAL A 193 6.57 8.36 -15.10
C VAL A 193 5.87 9.11 -13.96
N PRO A 194 6.19 10.38 -13.68
CA PRO A 194 5.42 11.16 -12.72
C PRO A 194 3.93 11.28 -13.06
N GLU A 195 3.57 11.48 -14.33
CA GLU A 195 2.16 11.58 -14.74
C GLU A 195 1.39 10.28 -14.47
N LEU A 196 1.98 9.13 -14.80
CA LEU A 196 1.38 7.82 -14.53
C LEU A 196 1.26 7.53 -13.03
N ALA A 197 2.27 7.89 -12.24
CA ALA A 197 2.24 7.74 -10.79
C ALA A 197 1.10 8.59 -10.19
N ARG A 198 1.00 9.86 -10.58
CA ARG A 198 -0.10 10.74 -10.20
C ARG A 198 -1.46 10.16 -10.60
N GLY A 199 -1.59 9.68 -11.83
CA GLY A 199 -2.85 9.12 -12.36
C GLY A 199 -3.32 7.86 -11.62
N LYS A 200 -2.40 6.99 -11.18
CA LYS A 200 -2.72 5.76 -10.45
C LYS A 200 -3.35 5.99 -9.08
N THR A 201 -3.17 7.15 -8.47
CA THR A 201 -3.75 7.50 -7.18
C THR A 201 -5.26 7.32 -7.16
N GLY A 202 -5.95 7.73 -8.21
CA GLY A 202 -7.41 7.60 -8.32
C GLY A 202 -7.89 6.15 -8.29
N ARG A 203 -7.11 5.21 -8.86
CA ARG A 203 -7.42 3.78 -8.81
C ARG A 203 -7.38 3.26 -7.37
N VAL A 204 -6.31 3.54 -6.62
CA VAL A 204 -6.15 3.06 -5.24
C VAL A 204 -7.23 3.62 -4.32
N VAL A 205 -7.56 4.91 -4.45
CA VAL A 205 -8.69 5.53 -3.72
C VAL A 205 -10.03 4.88 -4.10
N GLY A 206 -10.23 4.57 -5.37
CA GLY A 206 -11.43 3.84 -5.83
C GLY A 206 -11.54 2.45 -5.22
N HIS A 207 -10.44 1.72 -5.07
CA HIS A 207 -10.39 0.41 -4.41
C HIS A 207 -10.76 0.50 -2.93
N LEU A 208 -10.26 1.51 -2.21
CA LEU A 208 -10.67 1.78 -0.83
C LEU A 208 -12.18 1.97 -0.70
N MET A 209 -12.76 2.80 -1.56
CA MET A 209 -14.21 3.04 -1.56
C MET A 209 -15.01 1.78 -1.91
N GLY A 210 -14.48 0.96 -2.82
CA GLY A 210 -15.05 -0.35 -3.16
C GLY A 210 -15.11 -1.28 -1.95
N LEU A 211 -14.00 -1.43 -1.22
CA LEU A 211 -13.93 -2.29 -0.04
C LEU A 211 -14.83 -1.82 1.11
N ILE A 212 -14.89 -0.51 1.38
CA ILE A 212 -15.81 0.05 2.37
C ILE A 212 -17.26 -0.24 1.99
N THR A 213 -17.60 -0.06 0.73
CA THR A 213 -18.95 -0.30 0.20
C THR A 213 -19.30 -1.79 0.25
N LEU A 214 -18.35 -2.66 -0.08
CA LEU A 214 -18.50 -4.12 0.00
C LEU A 214 -18.88 -4.56 1.41
N MET A 215 -18.19 -4.08 2.43
CA MET A 215 -18.41 -4.50 3.82
C MET A 215 -19.65 -3.87 4.45
N LYS A 216 -20.13 -2.74 3.93
CA LYS A 216 -21.29 -2.05 4.45
C LYS A 216 -22.55 -2.92 4.37
N GLY A 217 -23.12 -3.23 5.52
CA GLY A 217 -24.40 -3.94 5.61
C GLY A 217 -24.32 -5.45 5.46
N GLN A 218 -23.14 -6.05 5.36
CA GLN A 218 -23.00 -7.51 5.37
C GLN A 218 -23.31 -8.09 6.76
N PRO A 219 -24.20 -9.11 6.86
CA PRO A 219 -24.37 -9.85 8.11
C PRO A 219 -23.21 -10.83 8.32
N LEU A 220 -22.98 -11.20 9.58
CA LEU A 220 -22.04 -12.27 9.92
C LEU A 220 -22.54 -13.64 9.38
N ALA A 221 -21.65 -14.56 8.99
CA ALA A 221 -20.20 -14.31 9.06
C ALA A 221 -19.57 -14.18 7.68
N TYR A 222 -19.98 -14.96 6.71
CA TYR A 222 -19.42 -14.97 5.36
C TYR A 222 -20.54 -14.91 4.30
N ASN A 223 -20.37 -14.03 3.33
CA ASN A 223 -21.23 -13.89 2.15
C ASN A 223 -20.40 -13.97 0.88
N LYS A 224 -21.04 -14.31 -0.23
CA LYS A 224 -20.37 -14.38 -1.55
C LYS A 224 -19.76 -13.05 -2.00
N ASP A 225 -20.30 -11.95 -1.50
CA ASP A 225 -19.76 -10.59 -1.67
C ASP A 225 -18.27 -10.53 -1.36
N ASN A 226 -17.78 -11.26 -0.35
CA ASN A 226 -16.35 -11.33 -0.01
C ASN A 226 -15.44 -11.95 -1.09
N GLN A 227 -15.97 -12.38 -2.23
CA GLN A 227 -15.16 -12.72 -3.38
C GLN A 227 -14.65 -11.47 -4.11
N GLU A 228 -15.36 -10.35 -3.97
CA GLU A 228 -14.99 -9.06 -4.56
C GLU A 228 -13.91 -8.29 -3.77
N ASP A 229 -13.43 -8.84 -2.64
CA ASP A 229 -12.41 -8.20 -1.82
C ASP A 229 -10.98 -8.33 -2.41
N LYS A 230 -10.74 -9.32 -3.29
CA LYS A 230 -9.41 -9.66 -3.81
C LYS A 230 -8.93 -8.65 -4.86
N GLU A 231 -9.76 -8.36 -5.85
CA GLU A 231 -9.37 -7.46 -6.94
C GLU A 231 -9.00 -6.05 -6.44
N PRO A 232 -9.75 -5.42 -5.51
CA PRO A 232 -9.34 -4.15 -4.96
C PRO A 232 -8.10 -4.21 -4.06
N LEU A 233 -7.80 -5.37 -3.46
CA LEU A 233 -6.68 -5.53 -2.55
C LEU A 233 -5.36 -5.82 -3.27
N PHE A 234 -5.39 -6.62 -4.35
CA PHE A 234 -4.22 -7.02 -5.15
C PHE A 234 -3.90 -5.99 -6.23
#